data_0d6345232577635a1eb6e0fb0555db92
#
_entry.id   0d6345232577635a1eb6e0fb0555db92
#
_cell.length_a   1.000
_cell.length_b   1.000
_cell.length_c   1.000
_cell.angle_alpha   90.00
_cell.angle_beta   90.00
_cell.angle_gamma   90.00
#
_symmetry.space_group_name_H-M   'P 1'
#
loop_
_entity.id
_entity.type
_entity.pdbx_description
1 polymer ?
#
loop_
_entity_poly.entity_id
_entity_poly.type
_entity_poly.pdbx_seq_one_letter_code
_entity_poly.pdbx_strand_id
1 'polypeptide(L)'
;RELVENRLVREVELTSKSISAFWGKEMKVKAAVLLPGSWYEQPGREYPVRYNIAGYGGRYTRVNRLVNDPAFFDWWRSGDAPQIINVFLDGEGPFGDSYQMDSDNSGPYGANLTEELIPYIEREYRGLGTPASRFVDGCSTGGWVSLALQLYYPDFFNGVWSYSPDAIEFENYQLVNIYEDDNEYINEWGNLRPLARDLYGDPMMTVKDFLQFENVLGWSNTYVTSGSQFSAHTALYSPKGADGLPAPMFDPHTGEIDRAVAEHWKKYDMKVLLQENWPELGPKLQGKIYIWMGD
;
A
#
# COMPACT_ATOMS: atom_id res chain seq x y z
N ARG A 1 -18.85 0.56 5.77
CA ARG A 1 -19.79 -0.17 4.89
C ARG A 1 -19.64 -1.64 5.17
N GLU A 2 -20.75 -2.41 5.11
CA GLU A 2 -20.77 -3.86 5.27
C GLU A 2 -20.53 -4.54 3.93
N LEU A 3 -20.04 -5.79 3.96
CA LEU A 3 -19.95 -6.61 2.77
C LEU A 3 -21.34 -6.98 2.27
N VAL A 4 -21.50 -7.01 0.94
CA VAL A 4 -22.72 -7.53 0.33
C VAL A 4 -22.86 -9.03 0.63
N GLU A 5 -24.06 -9.47 0.96
CA GLU A 5 -24.35 -10.88 1.11
C GLU A 5 -24.29 -11.56 -0.26
N ASN A 6 -23.28 -12.41 -0.46
CA ASN A 6 -23.05 -13.12 -1.70
C ASN A 6 -22.32 -14.45 -1.43
N ARG A 7 -22.77 -15.53 -2.09
CA ARG A 7 -22.19 -16.87 -1.90
C ARG A 7 -20.72 -16.99 -2.32
N LEU A 8 -20.21 -16.08 -3.16
CA LEU A 8 -18.82 -16.07 -3.60
C LEU A 8 -17.95 -15.08 -2.81
N VAL A 9 -18.54 -14.26 -1.92
CA VAL A 9 -17.80 -13.31 -1.10
C VAL A 9 -17.66 -13.83 0.32
N ARG A 10 -16.47 -13.72 0.89
CA ARG A 10 -16.15 -14.06 2.27
C ARG A 10 -15.47 -12.90 2.95
N GLU A 11 -15.87 -12.64 4.18
CA GLU A 11 -15.12 -11.76 5.07
C GLU A 11 -14.06 -12.56 5.81
N VAL A 12 -12.88 -11.97 5.90
CA VAL A 12 -11.80 -12.44 6.76
C VAL A 12 -11.55 -11.37 7.80
N GLU A 13 -11.62 -11.75 9.06
CA GLU A 13 -11.15 -10.98 10.20
C GLU A 13 -10.20 -11.88 10.99
N LEU A 14 -8.93 -11.49 11.05
CA LEU A 14 -7.88 -12.26 11.72
C LEU A 14 -7.25 -11.43 12.82
N THR A 15 -7.22 -11.93 14.06
CA THR A 15 -6.38 -11.35 15.11
C THR A 15 -4.92 -11.63 14.78
N SER A 16 -4.17 -10.57 14.47
CA SER A 16 -2.74 -10.65 14.19
C SER A 16 -1.95 -10.84 15.47
N LYS A 17 -1.10 -11.84 15.51
CA LYS A 17 -0.19 -12.08 16.65
C LYS A 17 0.94 -11.06 16.68
N SER A 18 1.56 -10.82 15.54
CA SER A 18 2.72 -9.92 15.42
C SER A 18 2.34 -8.46 15.69
N ILE A 19 1.26 -7.97 15.06
CA ILE A 19 0.80 -6.59 15.27
C ILE A 19 0.27 -6.40 16.69
N SER A 20 -0.44 -7.39 17.24
CA SER A 20 -0.93 -7.34 18.64
C SER A 20 0.21 -7.28 19.64
N ALA A 21 1.28 -8.03 19.41
CA ALA A 21 2.49 -7.99 20.25
C ALA A 21 3.17 -6.62 20.19
N PHE A 22 3.25 -6.01 19.01
CA PHE A 22 3.80 -4.67 18.84
C PHE A 22 3.01 -3.60 19.59
N TRP A 23 1.68 -3.65 19.51
CA TRP A 23 0.80 -2.66 20.14
C TRP A 23 0.43 -2.96 21.60
N GLY A 24 0.76 -4.15 22.10
CA GLY A 24 0.40 -4.59 23.47
C GLY A 24 -1.11 -4.72 23.69
N LYS A 25 -1.90 -4.87 22.63
CA LYS A 25 -3.37 -5.04 22.65
C LYS A 25 -3.81 -5.86 21.43
N GLU A 26 -5.03 -6.41 21.50
CA GLU A 26 -5.59 -7.14 20.36
C GLU A 26 -5.71 -6.20 19.13
N MET A 27 -5.07 -6.61 18.05
CA MET A 27 -5.13 -5.95 16.74
C MET A 27 -5.63 -6.93 15.69
N LYS A 28 -6.59 -6.49 14.87
CA LYS A 28 -7.19 -7.31 13.82
C LYS A 28 -6.90 -6.74 12.46
N VAL A 29 -6.71 -7.62 11.50
CA VAL A 29 -6.59 -7.31 10.07
C VAL A 29 -7.77 -7.90 9.33
N LYS A 30 -8.20 -7.23 8.26
CA LYS A 30 -9.40 -7.61 7.50
C LYS A 30 -9.10 -7.76 6.02
N ALA A 31 -9.85 -8.63 5.38
CA ALA A 31 -9.87 -8.78 3.94
C ALA A 31 -11.24 -9.27 3.47
N ALA A 32 -11.54 -9.04 2.20
CA ALA A 32 -12.62 -9.76 1.51
C ALA A 32 -12.03 -10.72 0.49
N VAL A 33 -12.58 -11.92 0.43
CA VAL A 33 -12.19 -12.95 -0.53
C VAL A 33 -13.32 -13.13 -1.52
N LEU A 34 -13.04 -12.89 -2.82
CA LEU A 34 -13.93 -13.21 -3.92
C LEU A 34 -13.51 -14.54 -4.52
N LEU A 35 -14.33 -15.55 -4.32
CA LEU A 35 -14.12 -16.91 -4.79
C LEU A 35 -14.38 -17.03 -6.29
N PRO A 36 -13.64 -17.87 -7.05
CA PRO A 36 -13.89 -18.11 -8.47
C PRO A 36 -15.23 -18.82 -8.70
N GLY A 37 -15.78 -18.66 -9.91
CA GLY A 37 -17.08 -19.24 -10.30
C GLY A 37 -17.16 -20.74 -10.07
N SER A 38 -16.08 -21.48 -10.34
CA SER A 38 -16.01 -22.93 -10.18
C SER A 38 -15.82 -23.43 -8.73
N TRP A 39 -15.73 -22.55 -7.75
CA TRP A 39 -15.30 -22.91 -6.40
C TRP A 39 -16.19 -23.97 -5.72
N TYR A 40 -17.51 -23.90 -5.94
CA TYR A 40 -18.47 -24.89 -5.40
C TYR A 40 -18.60 -26.14 -6.28
N GLU A 41 -18.35 -25.99 -7.58
CA GLU A 41 -18.49 -27.08 -8.54
C GLU A 41 -17.28 -28.02 -8.53
N GLN A 42 -16.11 -27.50 -8.09
CA GLN A 42 -14.84 -28.22 -8.05
C GLN A 42 -14.24 -28.20 -6.64
N PRO A 43 -14.81 -28.96 -5.69
CA PRO A 43 -14.42 -28.87 -4.25
C PRO A 43 -12.99 -29.32 -3.97
N GLY A 44 -12.37 -30.09 -4.84
CA GLY A 44 -10.97 -30.56 -4.71
C GLY A 44 -9.95 -29.66 -5.44
N ARG A 45 -10.40 -28.61 -6.11
CA ARG A 45 -9.49 -27.72 -6.86
C ARG A 45 -8.88 -26.67 -5.95
N GLU A 46 -7.57 -26.47 -6.12
CA GLU A 46 -6.83 -25.34 -5.55
C GLU A 46 -6.63 -24.26 -6.62
N TYR A 47 -6.40 -23.01 -6.17
CA TYR A 47 -6.42 -21.84 -7.05
C TYR A 47 -5.22 -20.94 -6.81
N PRO A 48 -4.69 -20.29 -7.85
CA PRO A 48 -3.81 -19.14 -7.66
C PRO A 48 -4.55 -18.03 -6.92
N VAL A 49 -3.80 -17.15 -6.26
CA VAL A 49 -4.39 -16.06 -5.48
C VAL A 49 -3.82 -14.72 -5.93
N ARG A 50 -4.71 -13.78 -6.17
CA ARG A 50 -4.38 -12.38 -6.42
C ARG A 50 -4.75 -11.54 -5.21
N TYR A 51 -3.78 -10.82 -4.66
CA TYR A 51 -3.95 -9.90 -3.55
C TYR A 51 -4.02 -8.49 -4.10
N ASN A 52 -5.21 -7.91 -4.09
CA ASN A 52 -5.48 -6.56 -4.55
C ASN A 52 -5.35 -5.57 -3.40
N ILE A 53 -4.53 -4.54 -3.62
CA ILE A 53 -4.28 -3.46 -2.67
C ILE A 53 -4.94 -2.18 -3.20
N ALA A 54 -5.72 -1.52 -2.35
CA ALA A 54 -6.42 -0.31 -2.72
C ALA A 54 -5.47 0.90 -2.78
N GLY A 55 -5.92 1.98 -3.43
CA GLY A 55 -5.38 3.30 -3.17
C GLY A 55 -5.65 3.76 -1.74
N TYR A 56 -5.06 4.89 -1.36
CA TYR A 56 -5.14 5.42 0.01
C TYR A 56 -6.57 5.40 0.59
N GLY A 57 -6.68 4.92 1.84
CA GLY A 57 -7.95 4.83 2.56
C GLY A 57 -8.94 3.81 2.02
N GLY A 58 -8.53 2.97 1.06
CA GLY A 58 -9.39 1.95 0.48
C GLY A 58 -9.63 0.78 1.42
N ARG A 59 -10.91 0.39 1.56
CA ARG A 59 -11.36 -0.68 2.45
C ARG A 59 -11.61 -1.98 1.68
N TYR A 60 -11.47 -3.10 2.36
CA TYR A 60 -11.76 -4.43 1.81
C TYR A 60 -13.18 -4.56 1.20
N THR A 61 -14.13 -3.77 1.69
CA THR A 61 -15.51 -3.74 1.18
C THR A 61 -15.65 -3.20 -0.24
N ARG A 62 -14.55 -2.73 -0.89
CA ARG A 62 -14.57 -2.31 -2.30
C ARG A 62 -14.94 -3.43 -3.26
N VAL A 63 -14.80 -4.70 -2.87
CA VAL A 63 -15.29 -5.86 -3.62
C VAL A 63 -16.77 -5.74 -3.98
N ASN A 64 -17.56 -5.03 -3.15
CA ASN A 64 -18.97 -4.79 -3.39
C ASN A 64 -19.23 -4.11 -4.76
N ARG A 65 -18.31 -3.27 -5.25
CA ARG A 65 -18.44 -2.62 -6.56
C ARG A 65 -18.46 -3.64 -7.69
N LEU A 66 -17.60 -4.66 -7.58
CA LEU A 66 -17.49 -5.72 -8.59
C LEU A 66 -18.70 -6.65 -8.57
N VAL A 67 -19.11 -7.11 -7.39
CA VAL A 67 -20.24 -8.08 -7.31
C VAL A 67 -21.59 -7.42 -7.52
N ASN A 68 -21.70 -6.11 -7.38
CA ASN A 68 -22.90 -5.34 -7.70
C ASN A 68 -22.95 -4.85 -9.16
N ASP A 69 -21.88 -5.03 -9.92
CA ASP A 69 -21.87 -4.83 -11.37
C ASP A 69 -22.30 -6.13 -12.05
N PRO A 70 -23.49 -6.18 -12.65
CA PRO A 70 -24.02 -7.41 -13.27
C PRO A 70 -23.11 -7.92 -14.42
N ALA A 71 -22.52 -7.00 -15.20
CA ALA A 71 -21.68 -7.39 -16.33
C ALA A 71 -20.39 -8.08 -15.84
N PHE A 72 -19.74 -7.50 -14.82
CA PHE A 72 -18.57 -8.12 -14.20
C PHE A 72 -18.94 -9.45 -13.53
N PHE A 73 -20.02 -9.47 -12.73
CA PHE A 73 -20.35 -10.63 -11.89
C PHE A 73 -20.84 -11.82 -12.71
N ASP A 74 -21.57 -11.59 -13.81
CA ASP A 74 -21.97 -12.63 -14.75
C ASP A 74 -20.76 -13.22 -15.48
N TRP A 75 -19.83 -12.37 -15.95
CA TRP A 75 -18.56 -12.83 -16.50
C TRP A 75 -17.73 -13.61 -15.46
N TRP A 76 -17.61 -13.09 -14.22
CA TRP A 76 -16.84 -13.74 -13.16
C TRP A 76 -17.32 -15.17 -12.83
N ARG A 77 -18.61 -15.41 -12.96
CA ARG A 77 -19.23 -16.73 -12.76
C ARG A 77 -19.17 -17.62 -13.99
N SER A 78 -18.84 -17.08 -15.13
CA SER A 78 -18.76 -17.85 -16.39
C SER A 78 -17.49 -18.72 -16.43
N GLY A 79 -17.46 -19.67 -17.36
CA GLY A 79 -16.27 -20.47 -17.62
C GLY A 79 -15.13 -19.68 -18.26
N ASP A 80 -15.40 -18.48 -18.80
CA ASP A 80 -14.43 -17.63 -19.50
C ASP A 80 -13.58 -16.78 -18.53
N ALA A 81 -14.04 -16.61 -17.29
CA ALA A 81 -13.28 -15.88 -16.26
C ALA A 81 -12.09 -16.68 -15.75
N PRO A 82 -10.98 -16.01 -15.43
CA PRO A 82 -9.85 -16.66 -14.78
C PRO A 82 -10.28 -17.36 -13.49
N GLN A 83 -9.89 -18.62 -13.34
CA GLN A 83 -10.18 -19.38 -12.14
C GLN A 83 -9.11 -19.08 -11.08
N ILE A 84 -9.25 -17.94 -10.42
CA ILE A 84 -8.34 -17.37 -9.43
C ILE A 84 -9.14 -16.83 -8.24
N ILE A 85 -8.59 -16.90 -7.04
CA ILE A 85 -9.13 -16.23 -5.88
C ILE A 85 -8.67 -14.77 -5.89
N ASN A 86 -9.60 -13.82 -5.75
CA ASN A 86 -9.27 -12.41 -5.55
C ASN A 86 -9.44 -12.01 -4.08
N VAL A 87 -8.38 -11.52 -3.48
CA VAL A 87 -8.36 -11.02 -2.10
C VAL A 87 -8.25 -9.50 -2.12
N PHE A 88 -9.14 -8.83 -1.43
CA PHE A 88 -9.14 -7.38 -1.28
C PHE A 88 -8.70 -7.03 0.14
N LEU A 89 -7.45 -6.63 0.28
CA LEU A 89 -6.87 -6.28 1.57
C LEU A 89 -7.44 -4.96 2.10
N ASP A 90 -7.59 -4.87 3.41
CA ASP A 90 -7.95 -3.61 4.07
C ASP A 90 -6.70 -2.76 4.28
N GLY A 91 -6.75 -1.49 3.86
CA GLY A 91 -5.65 -0.55 4.05
C GLY A 91 -5.59 0.05 5.46
N GLU A 92 -6.61 -0.14 6.30
CA GLU A 92 -6.69 0.52 7.61
C GLU A 92 -5.45 0.24 8.48
N GLY A 93 -4.88 1.33 9.00
CA GLY A 93 -3.74 1.28 9.92
C GLY A 93 -3.83 2.35 11.00
N PRO A 94 -2.98 2.29 12.03
CA PRO A 94 -3.02 3.21 13.18
C PRO A 94 -2.84 4.69 12.81
N PHE A 95 -2.16 4.98 11.70
CA PHE A 95 -1.90 6.32 11.19
C PHE A 95 -2.57 6.58 9.83
N GLY A 96 -3.73 5.94 9.58
CA GLY A 96 -4.52 6.07 8.37
C GLY A 96 -4.42 4.82 7.50
N ASP A 97 -3.35 4.63 6.77
CA ASP A 97 -3.09 3.44 5.95
C ASP A 97 -1.83 2.72 6.44
N SER A 98 -1.86 1.39 6.48
CA SER A 98 -0.73 0.56 6.92
C SER A 98 0.33 0.36 5.85
N TYR A 99 0.01 0.64 4.58
CA TYR A 99 0.86 0.31 3.42
C TYR A 99 1.31 -1.16 3.38
N GLN A 100 0.72 -2.04 4.18
CA GLN A 100 1.03 -3.48 4.25
C GLN A 100 2.54 -3.80 4.38
N MET A 101 3.32 -2.87 4.90
CA MET A 101 4.77 -3.00 5.08
C MET A 101 5.14 -2.85 6.56
N ASP A 102 6.29 -3.41 6.93
CA ASP A 102 6.83 -3.24 8.28
C ASP A 102 7.25 -1.78 8.50
N SER A 103 6.91 -1.24 9.67
CA SER A 103 7.18 0.14 10.03
C SER A 103 7.53 0.25 11.52
N ASP A 104 8.46 1.16 11.83
CA ASP A 104 8.86 1.47 13.22
C ASP A 104 7.69 2.07 14.02
N ASN A 105 6.69 2.63 13.33
CA ASN A 105 5.55 3.31 13.94
C ASN A 105 4.26 2.48 13.90
N SER A 106 3.92 1.87 12.77
CA SER A 106 2.68 1.10 12.59
C SER A 106 2.82 -0.35 13.03
N GLY A 107 4.04 -0.89 13.03
CA GLY A 107 4.32 -2.28 13.39
C GLY A 107 4.53 -3.19 12.17
N PRO A 108 4.61 -4.51 12.38
CA PRO A 108 5.05 -5.48 11.37
C PRO A 108 3.90 -5.91 10.44
N TYR A 109 3.35 -4.98 9.64
CA TYR A 109 2.26 -5.31 8.71
C TYR A 109 2.70 -6.18 7.54
N GLY A 110 3.95 -6.03 7.06
CA GLY A 110 4.52 -6.88 6.01
C GLY A 110 4.71 -8.32 6.49
N ALA A 111 5.28 -8.49 7.67
CA ALA A 111 5.40 -9.80 8.31
C ALA A 111 4.02 -10.42 8.61
N ASN A 112 3.08 -9.64 9.13
CA ASN A 112 1.70 -10.12 9.31
C ASN A 112 1.09 -10.61 8.00
N LEU A 113 1.25 -9.84 6.91
CA LEU A 113 0.70 -10.21 5.61
C LEU A 113 1.28 -11.53 5.11
N THR A 114 2.60 -11.68 5.14
CA THR A 114 3.29 -12.83 4.55
C THR A 114 3.30 -14.08 5.45
N GLU A 115 3.28 -13.91 6.77
CA GLU A 115 3.42 -15.02 7.72
C GLU A 115 2.09 -15.42 8.39
N GLU A 116 1.10 -14.53 8.46
CA GLU A 116 -0.17 -14.79 9.13
C GLU A 116 -1.37 -14.76 8.17
N LEU A 117 -1.65 -13.62 7.52
CA LEU A 117 -2.89 -13.42 6.76
C LEU A 117 -2.94 -14.23 5.47
N ILE A 118 -1.89 -14.17 4.63
CA ILE A 118 -1.83 -14.92 3.37
C ILE A 118 -1.87 -16.43 3.63
N PRO A 119 -1.06 -17.02 4.53
CA PRO A 119 -1.14 -18.43 4.84
C PRO A 119 -2.50 -18.87 5.40
N TYR A 120 -3.16 -17.99 6.19
CA TYR A 120 -4.50 -18.25 6.66
C TYR A 120 -5.51 -18.33 5.51
N ILE A 121 -5.52 -17.32 4.62
CA ILE A 121 -6.45 -17.25 3.49
C ILE A 121 -6.25 -18.42 2.54
N GLU A 122 -5.01 -18.76 2.19
CA GLU A 122 -4.71 -19.86 1.28
C GLU A 122 -5.18 -21.21 1.84
N ARG A 123 -4.97 -21.44 3.11
CA ARG A 123 -5.44 -22.67 3.78
C ARG A 123 -6.98 -22.75 3.83
N GLU A 124 -7.64 -21.66 4.21
CA GLU A 124 -9.11 -21.65 4.39
C GLU A 124 -9.86 -21.68 3.05
N TYR A 125 -9.27 -21.09 2.00
CA TYR A 125 -9.95 -20.92 0.72
C TYR A 125 -9.28 -21.68 -0.43
N ARG A 126 -8.49 -22.70 -0.13
CA ARG A 126 -7.87 -23.57 -1.15
C ARG A 126 -6.97 -22.80 -2.11
N GLY A 127 -6.15 -21.88 -1.60
CA GLY A 127 -5.04 -21.31 -2.34
C GLY A 127 -3.93 -22.37 -2.55
N LEU A 128 -3.23 -22.30 -3.69
CA LEU A 128 -2.14 -23.22 -4.00
C LEU A 128 -0.96 -23.17 -3.02
N GLY A 129 -0.83 -22.09 -2.24
CA GLY A 129 0.17 -21.97 -1.17
C GLY A 129 1.62 -21.91 -1.64
N THR A 130 1.86 -21.65 -2.92
CA THR A 130 3.22 -21.58 -3.48
C THR A 130 3.55 -20.18 -4.00
N PRO A 131 4.81 -19.74 -3.96
CA PRO A 131 5.21 -18.45 -4.53
C PRO A 131 4.72 -18.26 -5.97
N ALA A 132 4.84 -19.31 -6.82
CA ALA A 132 4.45 -19.25 -8.22
C ALA A 132 2.96 -18.92 -8.47
N SER A 133 2.12 -19.03 -7.44
CA SER A 133 0.67 -18.80 -7.52
C SER A 133 0.19 -17.54 -6.81
N ARG A 134 1.11 -16.69 -6.30
CA ARG A 134 0.79 -15.45 -5.58
C ARG A 134 1.08 -14.25 -6.43
N PHE A 135 0.07 -13.44 -6.66
CA PHE A 135 0.14 -12.21 -7.45
C PHE A 135 -0.37 -11.02 -6.64
N VAL A 136 0.24 -9.87 -6.86
CA VAL A 136 -0.17 -8.61 -6.22
C VAL A 136 -0.48 -7.56 -7.27
N ASP A 137 -1.43 -6.69 -6.97
CA ASP A 137 -1.71 -5.54 -7.80
C ASP A 137 -2.33 -4.40 -7.00
N GLY A 138 -2.27 -3.22 -7.56
CA GLY A 138 -2.91 -2.06 -6.97
C GLY A 138 -2.67 -0.78 -7.76
N CYS A 139 -3.39 0.28 -7.37
CA CYS A 139 -3.30 1.60 -7.99
C CYS A 139 -3.01 2.65 -6.92
N SER A 140 -2.24 3.72 -7.28
CA SER A 140 -1.86 4.79 -6.35
C SER A 140 -1.04 4.22 -5.19
N THR A 141 -1.42 4.46 -3.94
CA THR A 141 -0.86 3.78 -2.76
C THR A 141 -0.77 2.27 -2.95
N GLY A 142 -1.84 1.64 -3.48
CA GLY A 142 -1.81 0.20 -3.79
C GLY A 142 -0.82 -0.18 -4.89
N GLY A 143 -0.54 0.73 -5.82
CA GLY A 143 0.51 0.56 -6.84
C GLY A 143 1.89 0.52 -6.20
N TRP A 144 2.18 1.46 -5.30
CA TRP A 144 3.42 1.48 -4.52
C TRP A 144 3.57 0.22 -3.66
N VAL A 145 2.53 -0.10 -2.87
CA VAL A 145 2.55 -1.26 -1.97
C VAL A 145 2.73 -2.57 -2.73
N SER A 146 2.00 -2.77 -3.83
CA SER A 146 2.12 -4.00 -4.61
C SER A 146 3.54 -4.16 -5.20
N LEU A 147 4.13 -3.05 -5.68
CA LEU A 147 5.51 -3.06 -6.16
C LEU A 147 6.49 -3.32 -5.01
N ALA A 148 6.34 -2.65 -3.86
CA ALA A 148 7.16 -2.88 -2.67
C ALA A 148 7.12 -4.35 -2.24
N LEU A 149 5.94 -4.95 -2.13
CA LEU A 149 5.79 -6.36 -1.77
C LEU A 149 6.55 -7.29 -2.72
N GLN A 150 6.51 -7.04 -4.04
CA GLN A 150 7.28 -7.83 -4.99
C GLN A 150 8.80 -7.64 -4.84
N LEU A 151 9.25 -6.42 -4.51
CA LEU A 151 10.69 -6.10 -4.39
C LEU A 151 11.28 -6.58 -3.07
N TYR A 152 10.57 -6.37 -1.96
CA TYR A 152 11.06 -6.73 -0.62
C TYR A 152 10.82 -8.20 -0.27
N TYR A 153 9.84 -8.87 -0.93
CA TYR A 153 9.55 -10.30 -0.78
C TYR A 153 9.62 -11.05 -2.12
N PRO A 154 10.77 -10.98 -2.85
CA PRO A 154 10.87 -11.45 -4.24
C PRO A 154 10.70 -12.96 -4.42
N ASP A 155 10.94 -13.74 -3.34
CA ASP A 155 10.77 -15.18 -3.31
C ASP A 155 9.38 -15.62 -2.80
N PHE A 156 8.53 -14.66 -2.40
CA PHE A 156 7.19 -14.93 -1.89
C PHE A 156 6.09 -14.67 -2.94
N PHE A 157 6.27 -13.63 -3.80
CA PHE A 157 5.35 -13.27 -4.88
C PHE A 157 5.94 -13.57 -6.26
N ASN A 158 5.08 -13.83 -7.24
CA ASN A 158 5.47 -14.18 -8.60
C ASN A 158 4.97 -13.22 -9.68
N GLY A 159 4.51 -12.07 -9.31
CA GLY A 159 4.12 -11.04 -10.27
C GLY A 159 3.37 -9.88 -9.63
N VAL A 160 3.68 -8.68 -10.12
CA VAL A 160 3.06 -7.43 -9.71
C VAL A 160 2.54 -6.66 -10.90
N TRP A 161 1.32 -6.13 -10.76
CA TRP A 161 0.73 -5.12 -11.66
C TRP A 161 0.53 -3.84 -10.87
N SER A 162 1.46 -2.91 -11.03
CA SER A 162 1.47 -1.62 -10.35
C SER A 162 0.91 -0.54 -11.26
N TYR A 163 -0.18 0.08 -10.86
CA TYR A 163 -0.85 1.13 -11.64
C TYR A 163 -0.64 2.47 -10.95
N SER A 164 -0.02 3.41 -11.66
CA SER A 164 0.22 4.78 -11.19
C SER A 164 0.66 4.83 -9.71
N PRO A 165 1.79 4.19 -9.37
CA PRO A 165 2.24 4.14 -7.98
C PRO A 165 2.53 5.54 -7.42
N ASP A 166 2.45 5.68 -6.10
CA ASP A 166 3.08 6.78 -5.37
C ASP A 166 4.59 6.80 -5.66
N ALA A 167 5.32 7.85 -5.25
CA ALA A 167 6.74 7.99 -5.53
C ALA A 167 7.56 6.75 -5.11
N ILE A 168 8.21 6.11 -6.08
CA ILE A 168 9.02 4.90 -5.89
C ILE A 168 10.50 5.21 -5.64
N GLU A 169 10.89 6.47 -5.87
CA GLU A 169 12.21 7.03 -5.54
C GLU A 169 12.02 8.37 -4.83
N PHE A 170 12.88 8.68 -3.89
CA PHE A 170 12.69 9.86 -3.05
C PHE A 170 13.61 11.05 -3.45
N GLU A 171 14.37 10.91 -4.51
CA GLU A 171 14.94 12.06 -5.23
C GLU A 171 13.82 12.85 -5.96
N ASN A 172 12.66 12.23 -6.18
CA ASN A 172 11.47 12.84 -6.79
C ASN A 172 10.20 12.59 -5.96
N TYR A 173 10.30 12.71 -4.63
CA TYR A 173 9.15 12.62 -3.75
C TYR A 173 8.29 13.88 -3.86
N GLN A 174 7.10 13.78 -4.46
CA GLN A 174 6.22 14.94 -4.73
C GLN A 174 6.94 16.14 -5.37
N LEU A 175 7.87 15.89 -6.31
CA LEU A 175 8.75 16.87 -6.95
C LEU A 175 9.80 17.50 -6.01
N VAL A 176 10.11 16.82 -4.92
CA VAL A 176 11.14 17.20 -3.95
C VAL A 176 12.23 16.14 -3.92
N ASN A 177 13.49 16.53 -4.01
CA ASN A 177 14.61 15.67 -3.66
C ASN A 177 14.81 15.74 -2.14
N ILE A 178 14.24 14.81 -1.39
CA ILE A 178 14.31 14.85 0.08
C ILE A 178 15.74 14.71 0.61
N TYR A 179 16.68 14.29 -0.23
CA TYR A 179 18.09 14.13 0.14
C TYR A 179 18.92 15.40 -0.08
N GLU A 180 18.47 16.31 -0.94
CA GLU A 180 19.23 17.50 -1.34
C GLU A 180 18.49 18.82 -1.11
N ASP A 181 17.17 18.86 -1.34
CA ASP A 181 16.35 20.05 -1.16
C ASP A 181 16.23 20.42 0.34
N ASP A 182 16.20 21.71 0.65
CA ASP A 182 16.06 22.18 2.02
C ASP A 182 14.62 22.29 2.49
N ASN A 183 13.65 22.30 1.56
CA ASN A 183 12.27 22.61 1.89
C ASN A 183 11.26 21.85 1.03
N GLU A 184 10.26 21.27 1.66
CA GLU A 184 9.15 20.54 1.03
C GLU A 184 8.17 21.48 0.29
N TYR A 185 7.97 22.70 0.79
CA TYR A 185 6.97 23.64 0.28
C TYR A 185 7.49 24.55 -0.81
N ILE A 186 8.77 24.90 -0.76
CA ILE A 186 9.38 25.94 -1.57
C ILE A 186 10.57 25.34 -2.33
N ASN A 187 10.62 25.59 -3.63
CA ASN A 187 11.77 25.19 -4.45
C ASN A 187 12.96 26.17 -4.32
N GLU A 188 14.07 25.84 -4.94
CA GLU A 188 15.31 26.64 -4.93
C GLU A 188 15.15 28.07 -5.43
N TRP A 189 14.10 28.37 -6.19
CA TRP A 189 13.79 29.73 -6.68
C TRP A 189 12.78 30.49 -5.80
N GLY A 190 12.38 29.92 -4.66
CA GLY A 190 11.40 30.54 -3.74
C GLY A 190 9.94 30.40 -4.17
N ASN A 191 9.63 29.53 -5.14
CA ASN A 191 8.26 29.29 -5.58
C ASN A 191 7.65 28.11 -4.81
N LEU A 192 6.35 28.21 -4.51
CA LEU A 192 5.59 27.09 -3.92
C LEU A 192 5.54 25.92 -4.90
N ARG A 193 5.80 24.72 -4.38
CA ARG A 193 5.74 23.48 -5.16
C ARG A 193 4.28 23.08 -5.42
N PRO A 194 3.90 22.82 -6.67
CA PRO A 194 2.54 22.34 -6.97
C PRO A 194 2.41 20.88 -6.59
N LEU A 195 1.28 20.54 -5.96
CA LEU A 195 0.85 19.16 -5.73
C LEU A 195 0.01 18.64 -6.90
N ALA A 196 -0.87 19.47 -7.42
CA ALA A 196 -1.73 19.13 -8.55
C ALA A 196 -1.72 20.25 -9.59
N ARG A 197 -1.79 19.87 -10.85
CA ARG A 197 -1.88 20.78 -12.01
C ARG A 197 -3.09 20.41 -12.85
N ASP A 198 -3.62 21.39 -13.56
CA ASP A 198 -4.64 21.14 -14.57
C ASP A 198 -4.02 20.64 -15.89
N LEU A 199 -4.88 20.45 -16.91
CA LEU A 199 -4.45 19.96 -18.24
C LEU A 199 -3.54 20.96 -18.99
N TYR A 200 -3.49 22.22 -18.57
CA TYR A 200 -2.65 23.27 -19.15
C TYR A 200 -1.33 23.45 -18.40
N GLY A 201 -1.16 22.72 -17.27
CA GLY A 201 0.00 22.78 -16.41
C GLY A 201 -0.08 23.84 -15.30
N ASP A 202 -1.20 24.53 -15.15
CA ASP A 202 -1.40 25.52 -14.11
C ASP A 202 -1.60 24.85 -12.74
N PRO A 203 -0.93 25.34 -11.67
CA PRO A 203 -1.10 24.80 -10.33
C PRO A 203 -2.53 24.94 -9.82
N MET A 204 -3.18 23.84 -9.49
CA MET A 204 -4.50 23.82 -8.85
C MET A 204 -4.41 23.83 -7.33
N MET A 205 -3.34 23.24 -6.80
CA MET A 205 -3.08 23.11 -5.37
C MET A 205 -1.57 23.01 -5.14
N THR A 206 -1.06 23.64 -4.10
CA THR A 206 0.33 23.48 -3.67
C THR A 206 0.48 22.39 -2.60
N VAL A 207 1.69 21.86 -2.45
CA VAL A 207 2.03 20.94 -1.35
C VAL A 207 1.70 21.59 0.00
N LYS A 208 2.06 22.87 0.16
CA LYS A 208 1.78 23.63 1.38
C LYS A 208 0.30 23.72 1.72
N ASP A 209 -0.56 24.00 0.73
CA ASP A 209 -2.01 24.07 0.96
C ASP A 209 -2.58 22.74 1.44
N PHE A 210 -2.12 21.64 0.83
CA PHE A 210 -2.57 20.29 1.20
C PHE A 210 -2.09 19.92 2.60
N LEU A 211 -0.82 20.20 2.92
CA LEU A 211 -0.28 19.94 4.26
C LEU A 211 -0.93 20.81 5.35
N GLN A 212 -1.29 22.05 5.04
CA GLN A 212 -2.06 22.88 5.95
C GLN A 212 -3.45 22.28 6.25
N PHE A 213 -4.10 21.70 5.24
CA PHE A 213 -5.33 20.95 5.44
C PHE A 213 -5.12 19.73 6.34
N GLU A 214 -4.07 18.93 6.10
CA GLU A 214 -3.75 17.79 6.95
C GLU A 214 -3.37 18.23 8.38
N ASN A 215 -2.66 19.33 8.56
CA ASN A 215 -2.33 19.87 9.88
C ASN A 215 -3.59 20.17 10.70
N VAL A 216 -4.62 20.74 10.08
CA VAL A 216 -5.90 21.04 10.77
C VAL A 216 -6.64 19.77 11.20
N LEU A 217 -6.48 18.66 10.46
CA LEU A 217 -7.06 17.37 10.84
C LEU A 217 -6.29 16.70 11.96
N GLY A 218 -5.02 17.00 12.11
CA GLY A 218 -4.13 16.38 13.10
C GLY A 218 -4.25 17.00 14.51
N TRP A 219 -3.92 16.22 15.51
CA TRP A 219 -3.77 16.73 16.87
C TRP A 219 -2.58 17.69 16.93
N SER A 220 -2.70 18.73 17.75
CA SER A 220 -1.65 19.74 17.89
C SER A 220 -1.28 20.44 16.58
N ASN A 221 -2.20 20.49 15.62
CA ASN A 221 -2.01 21.15 14.33
C ASN A 221 -0.77 20.65 13.57
N THR A 222 -0.63 19.31 13.46
CA THR A 222 0.43 18.64 12.71
C THR A 222 -0.14 17.53 11.83
N TYR A 223 0.32 17.46 10.58
CA TYR A 223 -0.07 16.41 9.64
C TYR A 223 0.31 15.01 10.14
N VAL A 224 1.34 14.88 10.95
CA VAL A 224 1.85 13.58 11.48
C VAL A 224 0.75 12.74 12.14
N THR A 225 -0.25 13.41 12.73
CA THR A 225 -1.36 12.76 13.44
C THR A 225 -2.71 12.92 12.73
N SER A 226 -2.71 13.38 11.49
CA SER A 226 -3.94 13.62 10.72
C SER A 226 -4.68 12.32 10.34
N GLY A 227 -3.96 11.22 10.21
CA GLY A 227 -4.47 9.99 9.62
C GLY A 227 -4.72 10.11 8.11
N SER A 228 -4.23 11.17 7.47
CA SER A 228 -4.28 11.38 6.03
C SER A 228 -3.04 10.83 5.33
N GLN A 229 -2.86 11.07 4.03
CA GLN A 229 -1.85 10.37 3.23
C GLN A 229 -0.42 10.70 3.66
N PHE A 230 -0.08 11.97 3.94
CA PHE A 230 1.27 12.32 4.42
C PHE A 230 1.54 11.83 5.84
N SER A 231 0.50 11.74 6.69
CA SER A 231 0.60 11.05 7.98
C SER A 231 0.97 9.59 7.80
N ALA A 232 0.32 8.89 6.88
CA ALA A 232 0.60 7.47 6.59
C ALA A 232 2.00 7.28 5.99
N HIS A 233 2.46 8.16 5.09
CA HIS A 233 3.83 8.16 4.56
C HIS A 233 4.85 8.34 5.69
N THR A 234 4.65 9.35 6.55
CA THR A 234 5.53 9.59 7.68
C THR A 234 5.54 8.41 8.64
N ALA A 235 4.39 7.83 8.94
CA ALA A 235 4.32 6.64 9.79
C ALA A 235 5.03 5.42 9.18
N LEU A 236 4.98 5.25 7.87
CA LEU A 236 5.66 4.16 7.19
C LEU A 236 7.17 4.36 7.15
N TYR A 237 7.60 5.51 6.64
CA TYR A 237 8.99 5.72 6.24
C TYR A 237 9.89 6.26 7.35
N SER A 238 9.34 6.97 8.34
CA SER A 238 10.11 7.65 9.38
C SER A 238 10.46 6.76 10.58
N PRO A 239 11.53 7.08 11.30
CA PRO A 239 11.77 6.49 12.61
C PRO A 239 10.72 6.96 13.61
N LYS A 240 10.63 6.28 14.76
CA LYS A 240 9.82 6.75 15.87
C LYS A 240 10.50 7.94 16.56
N GLY A 241 9.76 9.03 16.75
CA GLY A 241 10.20 10.20 17.47
C GLY A 241 10.30 9.98 19.00
N ALA A 242 10.94 10.91 19.68
CA ALA A 242 11.12 10.86 21.13
C ALA A 242 9.79 10.95 21.92
N ASP A 243 8.76 11.50 21.32
CA ASP A 243 7.39 11.60 21.83
C ASP A 243 6.56 10.33 21.58
N GLY A 244 7.12 9.34 20.89
CA GLY A 244 6.45 8.10 20.52
C GLY A 244 5.60 8.18 19.26
N LEU A 245 5.53 9.34 18.61
CA LEU A 245 4.90 9.54 17.29
C LEU A 245 5.92 9.34 16.15
N PRO A 246 5.48 9.20 14.90
CA PRO A 246 6.39 9.22 13.76
C PRO A 246 7.16 10.55 13.69
N ALA A 247 8.48 10.50 13.51
CA ALA A 247 9.27 11.71 13.34
C ALA A 247 8.93 12.38 12.01
N PRO A 248 8.55 13.67 11.98
CA PRO A 248 8.23 14.35 10.73
C PRO A 248 9.48 14.48 9.85
N MET A 249 9.36 14.16 8.56
CA MET A 249 10.45 14.32 7.60
C MET A 249 10.69 15.81 7.28
N PHE A 250 9.67 16.63 7.42
CA PHE A 250 9.76 18.09 7.32
C PHE A 250 8.88 18.77 8.38
N ASP A 251 9.27 19.96 8.79
CA ASP A 251 8.50 20.76 9.74
C ASP A 251 7.09 21.06 9.19
N PRO A 252 6.02 20.79 9.96
CA PRO A 252 4.64 20.94 9.49
C PRO A 252 4.24 22.36 9.05
N HIS A 253 4.94 23.38 9.52
CA HIS A 253 4.57 24.78 9.27
C HIS A 253 5.54 25.49 8.33
N THR A 254 6.83 25.20 8.44
CA THR A 254 7.87 25.84 7.64
C THR A 254 8.21 25.04 6.39
N GLY A 255 8.02 23.72 6.42
CA GLY A 255 8.42 22.80 5.35
C GLY A 255 9.90 22.45 5.36
N GLU A 256 10.70 22.92 6.34
CA GLU A 256 12.12 22.61 6.46
C GLU A 256 12.32 21.09 6.63
N ILE A 257 13.20 20.51 5.80
CA ILE A 257 13.43 19.06 5.75
C ILE A 257 14.44 18.65 6.83
N ASP A 258 14.08 17.64 7.63
CA ASP A 258 14.99 16.95 8.54
C ASP A 258 15.79 15.89 7.78
N ARG A 259 17.08 16.19 7.52
CA ARG A 259 17.98 15.30 6.79
C ARG A 259 18.21 13.96 7.46
N ALA A 260 18.17 13.89 8.78
CA ALA A 260 18.36 12.62 9.48
C ALA A 260 17.15 11.70 9.29
N VAL A 261 15.95 12.28 9.28
CA VAL A 261 14.73 11.55 8.96
C VAL A 261 14.68 11.16 7.48
N ALA A 262 15.04 12.07 6.56
CA ALA A 262 15.11 11.78 5.13
C ALA A 262 16.09 10.62 4.83
N GLU A 263 17.23 10.58 5.50
CA GLU A 263 18.20 9.48 5.37
C GLU A 263 17.60 8.13 5.83
N HIS A 264 16.77 8.13 6.88
CA HIS A 264 16.08 6.92 7.32
C HIS A 264 15.07 6.39 6.28
N TRP A 265 14.47 7.26 5.48
CA TRP A 265 13.53 6.89 4.42
C TRP A 265 14.17 6.06 3.30
N LYS A 266 15.52 6.13 3.12
CA LYS A 266 16.24 5.37 2.09
C LYS A 266 15.95 3.88 2.09
N LYS A 267 15.66 3.29 3.25
CA LYS A 267 15.32 1.85 3.34
C LYS A 267 14.01 1.50 2.60
N TYR A 268 13.19 2.49 2.27
CA TYR A 268 11.95 2.33 1.50
C TYR A 268 12.04 2.88 0.08
N ASP A 269 13.15 3.51 -0.28
CA ASP A 269 13.42 4.00 -1.63
C ASP A 269 13.72 2.79 -2.53
N MET A 270 12.79 2.49 -3.44
CA MET A 270 12.89 1.29 -4.29
C MET A 270 14.03 1.42 -5.31
N LYS A 271 14.38 2.65 -5.74
CA LYS A 271 15.52 2.88 -6.63
C LYS A 271 16.82 2.54 -5.91
N VAL A 272 17.00 3.04 -4.69
CA VAL A 272 18.17 2.73 -3.87
C VAL A 272 18.27 1.23 -3.61
N LEU A 273 17.17 0.59 -3.19
CA LEU A 273 17.11 -0.86 -2.98
C LEU A 273 17.60 -1.63 -4.21
N LEU A 274 17.09 -1.28 -5.39
CA LEU A 274 17.44 -1.95 -6.64
C LEU A 274 18.88 -1.68 -7.06
N GLN A 275 19.37 -0.45 -6.92
CA GLN A 275 20.75 -0.10 -7.26
C GLN A 275 21.77 -0.86 -6.41
N GLU A 276 21.51 -0.97 -5.11
CA GLU A 276 22.40 -1.64 -4.17
C GLU A 276 22.38 -3.18 -4.29
N ASN A 277 21.22 -3.76 -4.65
CA ASN A 277 21.00 -5.20 -4.58
C ASN A 277 20.69 -5.86 -5.93
N TRP A 278 20.90 -5.18 -7.05
CA TRP A 278 20.53 -5.68 -8.38
C TRP A 278 21.12 -7.04 -8.75
N PRO A 279 22.40 -7.36 -8.44
CA PRO A 279 22.95 -8.66 -8.75
C PRO A 279 22.17 -9.83 -8.14
N GLU A 280 21.54 -9.61 -6.97
CA GLU A 280 20.71 -10.62 -6.30
C GLU A 280 19.24 -10.53 -6.73
N LEU A 281 18.68 -9.31 -6.75
CA LEU A 281 17.26 -9.09 -7.01
C LEU A 281 16.89 -9.26 -8.48
N GLY A 282 17.73 -8.80 -9.40
CA GLY A 282 17.43 -8.83 -10.83
C GLY A 282 16.99 -10.18 -11.35
N PRO A 283 17.72 -11.29 -11.09
CA PRO A 283 17.30 -12.64 -11.49
C PRO A 283 15.96 -13.09 -10.89
N LYS A 284 15.65 -12.67 -9.65
CA LYS A 284 14.40 -13.02 -8.96
C LYS A 284 13.19 -12.24 -9.49
N LEU A 285 13.42 -11.06 -10.03
CA LEU A 285 12.39 -10.12 -10.50
C LEU A 285 12.10 -10.22 -12.00
N GLN A 286 12.94 -10.93 -12.75
CA GLN A 286 12.80 -11.05 -14.19
C GLN A 286 11.41 -11.58 -14.60
N GLY A 287 10.68 -10.79 -15.42
CA GLY A 287 9.35 -11.14 -15.92
C GLY A 287 8.22 -11.04 -14.91
N LYS A 288 8.47 -10.45 -13.73
CA LYS A 288 7.46 -10.35 -12.66
C LYS A 288 6.91 -8.92 -12.45
N ILE A 289 7.48 -7.90 -13.07
CA ILE A 289 7.12 -6.51 -12.83
C ILE A 289 6.43 -5.92 -14.05
N TYR A 290 5.20 -5.43 -13.85
CA TYR A 290 4.39 -4.74 -14.84
C TYR A 290 3.91 -3.42 -14.23
N ILE A 291 4.39 -2.29 -14.81
CA ILE A 291 4.05 -0.95 -14.33
C ILE A 291 3.24 -0.24 -15.40
N TRP A 292 2.16 0.40 -14.98
CA TRP A 292 1.32 1.23 -15.83
C TRP A 292 1.27 2.64 -15.24
N MET A 293 1.69 3.63 -16.02
CA MET A 293 1.66 5.05 -15.67
C MET A 293 0.83 5.80 -16.70
N GLY A 294 0.25 6.92 -16.30
CA GLY A 294 -0.30 7.89 -17.25
C GLY A 294 0.80 8.63 -18.00
N ASP A 295 0.44 9.25 -19.11
CA ASP A 295 1.33 10.10 -19.93
C ASP A 295 1.57 11.45 -19.24
#